data_b3a9ac36a73fc7d89c51a23457948b4c
#
_entry.id   b3a9ac36a73fc7d89c51a23457948b4c
#
_cell.length_a   1.000
_cell.length_b   1.000
_cell.length_c   1.000
_cell.angle_alpha   90.00
_cell.angle_beta   90.00
_cell.angle_gamma   90.00
#
_symmetry.space_group_name_H-M   'P 1'
#
loop_
_entity.id
_entity.type
_entity.pdbx_description
1 polymer ?
#
loop_
_entity_poly.entity_id
_entity_poly.type
_entity_poly.pdbx_seq_one_letter_code
_entity_poly.pdbx_strand_id
1 'polypeptide(L)'
;MFLAIEDERNPMHIGNVSVFEGPPPTYGDFVRTVAANLPLVPRYRQRVRFVPMELGRPVWVDDAHFQILYHIRRTAIPQPGSAEELRNLAGRVFAQNLDRGKPLWELWMVEGLEAGRWALISKVHHCMVDGVSGTDLLTVLLDREPKPPPTRAPDWRPAEEPSDLHLLADAAADAILDPFNRVRGLPIVRV
;
A
#
# COMPACT_ATOMS: atom_id res chain seq x y z
N MET A 1 5.53 -12.81 7.67
CA MET A 1 4.61 -13.18 8.78
C MET A 1 3.19 -12.71 8.48
N PHE A 2 2.90 -11.42 8.33
CA PHE A 2 1.54 -10.88 8.14
C PHE A 2 0.78 -11.48 6.95
N LEU A 3 1.43 -11.63 5.80
CA LEU A 3 0.82 -12.24 4.60
C LEU A 3 0.37 -13.70 4.77
N ALA A 4 0.97 -14.43 5.70
CA ALA A 4 0.64 -15.83 5.96
C ALA A 4 -0.52 -16.02 6.95
N ILE A 5 -0.84 -14.98 7.73
CA ILE A 5 -1.93 -15.01 8.71
C ILE A 5 -3.16 -14.23 8.26
N GLU A 6 -3.06 -13.51 7.15
CA GLU A 6 -4.19 -12.80 6.56
C GLU A 6 -5.14 -13.77 5.87
N ASP A 7 -6.42 -13.68 6.19
CA ASP A 7 -7.52 -14.35 5.51
C ASP A 7 -8.65 -13.36 5.19
N GLU A 8 -9.74 -13.83 4.61
CA GLU A 8 -10.89 -12.99 4.28
C GLU A 8 -11.56 -12.33 5.49
N ARG A 9 -11.38 -12.89 6.69
CA ARG A 9 -11.99 -12.40 7.95
C ARG A 9 -11.03 -11.57 8.78
N ASN A 10 -9.74 -11.68 8.53
CA ASN A 10 -8.67 -11.01 9.27
C ASN A 10 -7.75 -10.25 8.32
N PRO A 11 -8.19 -9.10 7.78
CA PRO A 11 -7.36 -8.28 6.92
C PRO A 11 -6.17 -7.72 7.71
N MET A 12 -4.98 -7.83 7.15
CA MET A 12 -3.73 -7.39 7.77
C MET A 12 -3.27 -6.05 7.19
N HIS A 13 -4.14 -5.05 7.21
CA HIS A 13 -3.78 -3.70 6.79
C HIS A 13 -3.97 -2.68 7.91
N ILE A 14 -3.25 -1.58 7.79
CA ILE A 14 -3.39 -0.40 8.62
C ILE A 14 -4.20 0.62 7.85
N GLY A 15 -5.18 1.23 8.52
CA GLY A 15 -6.00 2.29 7.96
C GLY A 15 -5.86 3.59 8.74
N ASN A 16 -5.89 4.70 8.01
CA ASN A 16 -5.94 6.04 8.59
C ASN A 16 -6.99 6.88 7.88
N VAL A 17 -7.66 7.76 8.62
CA VAL A 17 -8.58 8.76 8.09
C VAL A 17 -8.14 10.13 8.58
N SER A 18 -7.69 10.97 7.65
CA SER A 18 -7.30 12.36 7.91
C SER A 18 -8.34 13.31 7.33
N VAL A 19 -8.82 14.25 8.13
CA VAL A 19 -9.78 15.28 7.70
C VAL A 19 -9.04 16.61 7.56
N PHE A 20 -9.29 17.31 6.46
CA PHE A 20 -8.64 18.56 6.11
C PHE A 20 -9.67 19.69 6.00
N GLU A 21 -9.28 20.86 6.47
CA GLU A 21 -10.03 22.08 6.33
C GLU A 21 -9.86 22.69 4.93
N GLY A 22 -10.88 23.40 4.47
CA GLY A 22 -10.89 24.06 3.17
C GLY A 22 -11.18 23.13 2.00
N PRO A 23 -11.17 23.66 0.77
CA PRO A 23 -11.53 22.91 -0.41
C PRO A 23 -10.48 21.83 -0.75
N PRO A 24 -10.91 20.67 -1.26
CA PRO A 24 -9.98 19.65 -1.71
C PRO A 24 -9.12 20.16 -2.88
N PRO A 25 -7.89 19.69 -3.03
CA PRO A 25 -7.11 19.88 -4.25
C PRO A 25 -7.84 19.26 -5.44
N THR A 26 -7.53 19.71 -6.67
CA THR A 26 -8.04 18.95 -7.83
C THR A 26 -7.50 17.52 -7.79
N TYR A 27 -8.29 16.56 -8.26
CA TYR A 27 -7.86 15.16 -8.30
C TYR A 27 -6.55 14.98 -9.09
N GLY A 28 -6.39 15.73 -10.19
CA GLY A 28 -5.15 15.71 -10.97
C GLY A 28 -3.94 16.25 -10.20
N ASP A 29 -4.10 17.30 -9.41
CA ASP A 29 -3.03 17.83 -8.55
C ASP A 29 -2.65 16.82 -7.47
N PHE A 30 -3.64 16.20 -6.84
CA PHE A 30 -3.42 15.17 -5.84
C PHE A 30 -2.63 13.99 -6.43
N VAL A 31 -3.06 13.46 -7.58
CA VAL A 31 -2.34 12.37 -8.26
C VAL A 31 -0.91 12.78 -8.61
N ARG A 32 -0.69 14.02 -9.11
CA ARG A 32 0.66 14.51 -9.41
C ARG A 32 1.55 14.60 -8.17
N THR A 33 1.01 15.06 -7.05
CA THR A 33 1.74 15.11 -5.78
C THR A 33 2.17 13.73 -5.31
N VAL A 34 1.25 12.75 -5.34
CA VAL A 34 1.59 11.37 -4.99
C VAL A 34 2.65 10.81 -5.93
N ALA A 35 2.48 10.99 -7.25
CA ALA A 35 3.41 10.49 -8.26
C ALA A 35 4.83 11.07 -8.08
N ALA A 36 4.94 12.35 -7.74
CA ALA A 36 6.22 13.01 -7.50
C ALA A 36 6.95 12.46 -6.26
N ASN A 37 6.21 11.99 -5.26
CA ASN A 37 6.76 11.47 -4.00
C ASN A 37 7.01 9.95 -4.02
N LEU A 38 6.42 9.19 -4.95
CA LEU A 38 6.62 7.74 -5.06
C LEU A 38 8.09 7.29 -5.15
N PRO A 39 9.02 8.03 -5.81
CA PRO A 39 10.43 7.69 -5.82
C PRO A 39 11.08 7.62 -4.43
N LEU A 40 10.54 8.35 -3.46
CA LEU A 40 11.01 8.34 -2.07
C LEU A 40 10.60 7.08 -1.31
N VAL A 41 9.60 6.36 -1.83
CA VAL A 41 9.04 5.14 -1.25
C VAL A 41 8.94 4.02 -2.30
N PRO A 42 10.07 3.47 -2.78
CA PRO A 42 10.09 2.50 -3.89
C PRO A 42 9.16 1.29 -3.67
N ARG A 43 9.00 0.87 -2.42
CA ARG A 43 8.14 -0.23 -2.01
C ARG A 43 6.70 -0.07 -2.50
N TYR A 44 6.22 1.15 -2.67
CA TYR A 44 4.85 1.44 -3.12
C TYR A 44 4.62 1.19 -4.62
N ARG A 45 5.65 0.82 -5.37
CA ARG A 45 5.58 0.33 -6.76
C ARG A 45 5.91 -1.15 -6.88
N GLN A 46 6.11 -1.83 -5.75
CA GLN A 46 6.45 -3.25 -5.69
C GLN A 46 5.25 -4.07 -5.22
N ARG A 47 5.10 -5.25 -5.80
CA ARG A 47 4.15 -6.27 -5.37
C ARG A 47 4.86 -7.46 -4.74
N VAL A 48 4.12 -8.23 -4.00
CA VAL A 48 4.63 -9.48 -3.42
C VAL A 48 4.60 -10.59 -4.46
N ARG A 49 5.70 -11.29 -4.62
CA ARG A 49 5.81 -12.51 -5.42
C ARG A 49 6.07 -13.69 -4.50
N PHE A 50 5.20 -14.68 -4.54
CA PHE A 50 5.40 -15.92 -3.81
C PHE A 50 6.32 -16.84 -4.61
N VAL A 51 7.24 -17.52 -3.91
CA VAL A 51 8.07 -18.56 -4.50
C VAL A 51 7.16 -19.74 -4.89
N PRO A 52 7.33 -20.35 -6.06
CA PRO A 52 6.53 -21.51 -6.46
C PRO A 52 6.51 -22.60 -5.37
N MET A 53 5.36 -23.24 -5.21
CA MET A 53 5.10 -24.27 -4.18
C MET A 53 5.36 -23.79 -2.74
N GLU A 54 5.43 -22.48 -2.51
CA GLU A 54 5.71 -21.87 -1.19
C GLU A 54 7.03 -22.35 -0.56
N LEU A 55 8.00 -22.73 -1.38
CA LEU A 55 9.28 -23.30 -0.93
C LEU A 55 10.23 -22.27 -0.31
N GLY A 56 9.88 -20.98 -0.37
CA GLY A 56 10.69 -19.89 0.17
C GLY A 56 9.84 -18.72 0.68
N ARG A 57 10.54 -17.69 1.18
CA ARG A 57 9.88 -16.45 1.61
C ARG A 57 9.40 -15.67 0.39
N PRO A 58 8.25 -14.99 0.49
CA PRO A 58 7.83 -14.06 -0.54
C PRO A 58 8.89 -12.98 -0.76
N VAL A 59 9.08 -12.58 -2.00
CA VAL A 59 10.00 -11.52 -2.41
C VAL A 59 9.22 -10.31 -2.93
N TRP A 60 9.85 -9.14 -2.87
CA TRP A 60 9.31 -7.94 -3.47
C TRP A 60 9.86 -7.79 -4.88
N VAL A 61 8.96 -7.61 -5.83
CA VAL A 61 9.29 -7.37 -7.24
C VAL A 61 8.62 -6.09 -7.71
N ASP A 62 9.25 -5.36 -8.64
CA ASP A 62 8.62 -4.20 -9.25
C ASP A 62 7.37 -4.62 -10.03
N ASP A 63 6.28 -3.89 -9.89
CA ASP A 63 5.07 -4.14 -10.69
C ASP A 63 5.24 -3.49 -12.06
N ALA A 64 5.56 -4.32 -13.08
CA ALA A 64 5.70 -3.87 -14.47
C ALA A 64 4.43 -3.23 -15.04
N HIS A 65 3.29 -3.48 -14.44
CA HIS A 65 1.99 -2.94 -14.83
C HIS A 65 1.44 -1.94 -13.79
N PHE A 66 2.32 -1.31 -13.03
CA PHE A 66 1.93 -0.33 -12.02
C PHE A 66 1.10 0.80 -12.63
N GLN A 67 -0.09 1.00 -12.09
CA GLN A 67 -1.00 2.06 -12.50
C GLN A 67 -1.41 2.87 -11.27
N ILE A 68 -0.90 4.07 -11.15
CA ILE A 68 -1.15 4.93 -10.00
C ILE A 68 -2.65 5.19 -9.77
N LEU A 69 -3.45 5.28 -10.82
CA LEU A 69 -4.90 5.52 -10.73
C LEU A 69 -5.68 4.31 -10.19
N TYR A 70 -5.08 3.11 -10.16
CA TYR A 70 -5.65 1.97 -9.43
C TYR A 70 -5.60 2.21 -7.93
N HIS A 71 -4.53 2.81 -7.46
CA HIS A 71 -4.25 3.01 -6.04
C HIS A 71 -4.83 4.30 -5.48
N ILE A 72 -5.00 5.33 -6.32
CA ILE A 72 -5.57 6.62 -5.90
C ILE A 72 -7.00 6.71 -6.41
N ARG A 73 -7.94 6.75 -5.49
CA ARG A 73 -9.36 6.78 -5.79
C ARG A 73 -9.98 8.08 -5.32
N ARG A 74 -11.02 8.53 -6.01
CA ARG A 74 -11.83 9.69 -5.65
C ARG A 74 -13.27 9.25 -5.43
N THR A 75 -13.86 9.73 -4.34
CA THR A 75 -15.27 9.50 -4.02
C THR A 75 -15.86 10.71 -3.28
N ALA A 76 -17.16 10.70 -3.08
CA ALA A 76 -17.84 11.67 -2.26
C ALA A 76 -18.81 10.97 -1.31
N ILE A 77 -19.06 11.56 -0.16
CA ILE A 77 -20.10 11.12 0.76
C ILE A 77 -21.40 11.86 0.48
N PRO A 78 -22.58 11.24 0.79
CA PRO A 78 -23.87 11.88 0.62
C PRO A 78 -24.02 13.10 1.52
N GLN A 79 -24.88 14.03 1.13
CA GLN A 79 -25.27 15.13 2.02
C GLN A 79 -26.03 14.59 3.24
N PRO A 80 -25.82 15.17 4.44
CA PRO A 80 -25.11 16.43 4.72
C PRO A 80 -23.59 16.33 4.84
N GLY A 81 -22.95 15.22 4.62
CA GLY A 81 -21.51 15.10 4.70
C GLY A 81 -20.98 14.95 6.13
N SER A 82 -21.76 14.27 6.97
CA SER A 82 -21.47 14.12 8.39
C SER A 82 -20.30 13.19 8.69
N ALA A 83 -19.77 13.29 9.90
CA ALA A 83 -18.74 12.36 10.38
C ALA A 83 -19.22 10.90 10.43
N GLU A 84 -20.52 10.64 10.54
CA GLU A 84 -21.08 9.31 10.50
C GLU A 84 -20.97 8.71 9.09
N GLU A 85 -21.31 9.47 8.07
CA GLU A 85 -21.20 9.03 6.67
C GLU A 85 -19.73 8.76 6.29
N LEU A 86 -18.80 9.59 6.78
CA LEU A 86 -17.37 9.34 6.61
C LEU A 86 -16.93 8.03 7.30
N ARG A 87 -17.37 7.78 8.54
CA ARG A 87 -17.09 6.52 9.25
C ARG A 87 -17.64 5.32 8.51
N ASN A 88 -18.87 5.42 7.99
CA ASN A 88 -19.51 4.34 7.23
C ASN A 88 -18.76 4.03 5.93
N LEU A 89 -18.26 5.06 5.22
CA LEU A 89 -17.42 4.87 4.06
C LEU A 89 -16.08 4.23 4.43
N ALA A 90 -15.41 4.76 5.45
CA ALA A 90 -14.13 4.23 5.93
C ALA A 90 -14.25 2.75 6.36
N GLY A 91 -15.33 2.40 7.07
CA GLY A 91 -15.60 1.01 7.46
C GLY A 91 -15.72 0.09 6.25
N ARG A 92 -16.40 0.51 5.18
CA ARG A 92 -16.49 -0.27 3.92
C ARG A 92 -15.14 -0.40 3.23
N VAL A 93 -14.35 0.68 3.18
CA VAL A 93 -13.00 0.63 2.57
C VAL A 93 -12.10 -0.30 3.37
N PHE A 94 -12.14 -0.25 4.69
CA PHE A 94 -11.31 -1.10 5.55
C PHE A 94 -11.80 -2.56 5.63
N ALA A 95 -13.06 -2.83 5.35
CA ALA A 95 -13.57 -4.20 5.30
C ALA A 95 -13.10 -5.00 4.08
N GLN A 96 -12.59 -4.34 3.03
CA GLN A 96 -12.12 -5.00 1.82
C GLN A 96 -10.64 -5.33 1.93
N ASN A 97 -10.23 -6.53 1.52
CA ASN A 97 -8.82 -6.88 1.41
C ASN A 97 -8.15 -6.14 0.24
N LEU A 98 -6.85 -5.92 0.36
CA LEU A 98 -6.02 -5.41 -0.73
C LEU A 98 -5.75 -6.53 -1.74
N ASP A 99 -5.72 -6.19 -3.02
CA ASP A 99 -5.37 -7.13 -4.08
C ASP A 99 -3.88 -7.50 -4.01
N ARG A 100 -3.58 -8.76 -3.68
CA ARG A 100 -2.21 -9.28 -3.55
C ARG A 100 -1.44 -9.34 -4.86
N GLY A 101 -2.12 -9.23 -6.01
CA GLY A 101 -1.51 -9.11 -7.33
C GLY A 101 -0.97 -7.72 -7.64
N LYS A 102 -1.17 -6.74 -6.74
CA LYS A 102 -0.80 -5.34 -6.87
C LYS A 102 0.05 -4.87 -5.68
N PRO A 103 0.70 -3.70 -5.76
CA PRO A 103 1.22 -3.03 -4.59
C PRO A 103 0.13 -2.83 -3.53
N LEU A 104 0.44 -3.17 -2.29
CA LEU A 104 -0.56 -3.39 -1.24
C LEU A 104 -0.94 -2.09 -0.50
N TRP A 105 -1.45 -1.11 -1.23
CA TRP A 105 -1.90 0.17 -0.67
C TRP A 105 -3.00 0.81 -1.50
N GLU A 106 -3.81 1.65 -0.87
CA GLU A 106 -4.83 2.50 -1.48
C GLU A 106 -4.92 3.85 -0.78
N LEU A 107 -5.18 4.90 -1.56
CA LEU A 107 -5.53 6.24 -1.07
C LEU A 107 -6.88 6.63 -1.64
N TRP A 108 -7.78 7.12 -0.78
CA TRP A 108 -9.10 7.56 -1.17
C TRP A 108 -9.28 9.03 -0.80
N MET A 109 -9.38 9.89 -1.81
CA MET A 109 -9.76 11.28 -1.67
C MET A 109 -11.28 11.35 -1.55
N VAL A 110 -11.77 11.82 -0.41
CA VAL A 110 -13.20 11.86 -0.08
C VAL A 110 -13.67 13.30 -0.02
N GLU A 111 -14.62 13.64 -0.85
CA GLU A 111 -15.23 14.97 -0.95
C GLU A 111 -16.64 14.97 -0.34
N GLY A 112 -17.21 16.16 -0.21
CA GLY A 112 -18.60 16.34 0.23
C GLY A 112 -18.79 16.36 1.74
N LEU A 113 -17.72 16.49 2.54
CA LEU A 113 -17.84 16.70 3.98
C LEU A 113 -18.47 18.06 4.29
N GLU A 114 -19.21 18.11 5.39
CA GLU A 114 -19.77 19.37 5.91
C GLU A 114 -18.69 20.43 6.14
N ALA A 115 -19.07 21.70 6.15
CA ALA A 115 -18.19 22.87 6.31
C ALA A 115 -17.11 22.99 5.21
N GLY A 116 -17.32 22.42 4.01
CA GLY A 116 -16.37 22.51 2.90
C GLY A 116 -15.08 21.72 3.13
N ARG A 117 -15.08 20.75 4.05
CA ARG A 117 -13.94 19.89 4.34
C ARG A 117 -13.86 18.72 3.37
N TRP A 118 -12.73 18.06 3.38
CA TRP A 118 -12.49 16.81 2.66
C TRP A 118 -11.68 15.85 3.53
N ALA A 119 -11.60 14.59 3.13
CA ALA A 119 -10.81 13.60 3.87
C ALA A 119 -9.94 12.77 2.95
N LEU A 120 -8.88 12.23 3.53
CA LEU A 120 -8.03 11.22 2.93
C LEU A 120 -8.13 9.94 3.75
N ILE A 121 -8.59 8.86 3.14
CA ILE A 121 -8.52 7.52 3.72
C ILE A 121 -7.30 6.85 3.11
N SER A 122 -6.35 6.44 3.93
CA SER A 122 -5.22 5.62 3.51
C SER A 122 -5.33 4.22 4.07
N LYS A 123 -4.92 3.25 3.27
CA LYS A 123 -4.94 1.84 3.60
C LYS A 123 -3.67 1.21 3.06
N VAL A 124 -2.91 0.56 3.91
CA VAL A 124 -1.64 -0.07 3.56
C VAL A 124 -1.51 -1.40 4.28
N HIS A 125 -1.06 -2.43 3.59
CA HIS A 125 -0.85 -3.73 4.22
C HIS A 125 0.30 -3.67 5.22
N HIS A 126 0.15 -4.35 6.35
CA HIS A 126 1.11 -4.32 7.46
C HIS A 126 2.53 -4.74 7.04
N CYS A 127 2.66 -5.66 6.07
CA CYS A 127 3.96 -6.10 5.56
C CYS A 127 4.75 -5.00 4.82
N MET A 128 4.13 -3.91 4.43
CA MET A 128 4.79 -2.78 3.76
C MET A 128 5.44 -1.80 4.75
N VAL A 129 4.96 -1.75 5.99
CA VAL A 129 5.40 -0.82 7.03
C VAL A 129 6.27 -1.48 8.10
N ASP A 130 6.48 -2.79 7.99
CA ASP A 130 7.21 -3.62 8.95
C ASP A 130 8.72 -3.67 8.61
N GLY A 131 9.34 -2.53 8.56
CA GLY A 131 10.78 -2.39 8.36
C GLY A 131 11.28 -1.07 8.91
N VAL A 132 12.54 -1.03 9.29
CA VAL A 132 13.26 0.13 9.86
C VAL A 132 13.20 1.40 8.97
N SER A 133 12.64 1.27 7.79
CA SER A 133 12.34 2.36 6.84
C SER A 133 10.87 2.76 6.87
N GLY A 134 10.22 2.75 8.03
CA GLY A 134 8.80 3.11 8.22
C GLY A 134 8.38 4.49 7.71
N THR A 135 8.71 4.77 6.48
CA THR A 135 8.20 5.92 5.76
C THR A 135 6.77 5.57 5.36
N ASP A 136 5.86 5.84 6.27
CA ASP A 136 4.44 5.88 5.94
C ASP A 136 4.28 6.81 4.73
N LEU A 137 3.61 6.32 3.69
CA LEU A 137 3.30 7.13 2.50
C LEU A 137 2.69 8.47 2.89
N LEU A 138 1.87 8.53 3.92
CA LEU A 138 1.31 9.76 4.44
C LEU A 138 2.38 10.73 4.95
N THR A 139 3.41 10.24 5.63
CA THR A 139 4.52 11.09 6.10
C THR A 139 5.31 11.70 4.94
N VAL A 140 5.37 11.00 3.81
CA VAL A 140 6.02 11.48 2.58
C VAL A 140 5.09 12.40 1.77
N LEU A 141 3.77 12.16 1.83
CA LEU A 141 2.78 12.95 1.09
C LEU A 141 2.41 14.25 1.81
N LEU A 142 2.43 14.26 3.13
CA LEU A 142 2.08 15.42 3.95
C LEU A 142 3.32 16.26 4.20
N ASP A 143 3.53 17.25 3.34
CA ASP A 143 4.60 18.21 3.52
C ASP A 143 4.35 19.08 4.76
N ARG A 144 5.43 19.47 5.43
CA ARG A 144 5.38 20.42 6.56
C ARG A 144 5.15 21.85 6.09
N GLU A 145 5.37 22.13 4.80
CA GLU A 145 5.23 23.45 4.20
C GLU A 145 4.03 23.49 3.25
N PRO A 146 3.22 24.55 3.27
CA PRO A 146 1.99 24.64 2.48
C PRO A 146 2.19 24.66 0.95
N LYS A 147 3.39 24.88 0.47
CA LYS A 147 3.72 24.94 -0.97
C LYS A 147 5.08 24.30 -1.21
N PRO A 148 5.18 23.00 -1.29
CA PRO A 148 6.43 22.37 -1.68
C PRO A 148 6.77 22.73 -3.14
N PRO A 149 8.06 22.84 -3.48
CA PRO A 149 8.45 23.02 -4.87
C PRO A 149 7.99 21.81 -5.70
N PRO A 150 7.53 22.02 -6.94
CA PRO A 150 7.12 20.92 -7.80
C PRO A 150 8.31 20.01 -8.07
N THR A 151 8.30 18.82 -7.52
CA THR A 151 9.31 17.81 -7.79
C THR A 151 8.87 17.01 -9.00
N ARG A 152 9.65 17.07 -10.08
CA ARG A 152 9.43 16.20 -11.23
C ARG A 152 9.81 14.77 -10.81
N ALA A 153 8.87 13.88 -10.88
CA ALA A 153 9.16 12.46 -10.67
C ALA A 153 10.16 11.98 -11.74
N PRO A 154 11.27 11.34 -11.35
CA PRO A 154 12.18 10.74 -12.32
C PRO A 154 11.48 9.64 -13.11
N ASP A 155 11.90 9.44 -14.35
CA ASP A 155 11.42 8.33 -15.16
C ASP A 155 11.77 7.02 -14.45
N TRP A 156 10.75 6.29 -14.05
CA TRP A 156 10.90 4.99 -13.41
C TRP A 156 10.71 3.88 -14.43
N ARG A 157 11.59 2.91 -14.40
CA ARG A 157 11.46 1.67 -15.16
C ARG A 157 11.49 0.50 -14.19
N PRO A 158 10.53 -0.43 -14.28
CA PRO A 158 10.53 -1.61 -13.44
C PRO A 158 11.75 -2.47 -13.74
N ALA A 159 12.34 -3.06 -12.71
CA ALA A 159 13.34 -4.11 -12.87
C ALA A 159 12.69 -5.35 -13.48
N GLU A 160 13.50 -6.16 -14.17
CA GLU A 160 13.02 -7.42 -14.72
C GLU A 160 12.59 -8.36 -13.58
N GLU A 161 11.42 -8.97 -13.74
CA GLU A 161 10.89 -9.90 -12.73
C GLU A 161 11.69 -11.21 -12.76
N PRO A 162 12.17 -11.72 -11.60
CA PRO A 162 12.91 -12.98 -11.55
C PRO A 162 12.03 -14.15 -12.02
N SER A 163 12.63 -15.06 -12.78
CA SER A 163 11.93 -16.26 -13.22
C SER A 163 11.62 -17.21 -12.04
N ASP A 164 10.65 -18.11 -12.21
CA ASP A 164 10.32 -19.11 -11.19
C ASP A 164 11.52 -20.01 -10.84
N LEU A 165 12.35 -20.33 -11.84
CA LEU A 165 13.56 -21.12 -11.63
C LEU A 165 14.58 -20.37 -10.77
N HIS A 166 14.73 -19.07 -10.98
CA HIS A 166 15.61 -18.22 -10.17
C HIS A 166 15.13 -18.17 -8.72
N LEU A 167 13.84 -17.96 -8.51
CA LEU A 167 13.24 -17.93 -7.17
C LEU A 167 13.40 -19.26 -6.42
N LEU A 168 13.27 -20.39 -7.13
CA LEU A 168 13.46 -21.72 -6.57
C LEU A 168 14.95 -21.98 -6.22
N ALA A 169 15.87 -21.53 -7.07
CA ALA A 169 17.30 -21.65 -6.82
C ALA A 169 17.73 -20.84 -5.59
N ASP A 170 17.24 -19.60 -5.47
CA ASP A 170 17.51 -18.75 -4.31
C ASP A 170 16.92 -19.36 -3.03
N ALA A 171 15.69 -19.86 -3.07
CA ALA A 171 15.06 -20.50 -1.93
C ALA A 171 15.82 -21.79 -1.50
N ALA A 172 16.38 -22.55 -2.45
CA ALA A 172 17.21 -23.71 -2.15
C ALA A 172 18.54 -23.29 -1.52
N ALA A 173 19.18 -22.25 -2.05
CA ALA A 173 20.41 -21.69 -1.47
C ALA A 173 20.20 -21.18 -0.04
N ASP A 174 19.13 -20.42 0.20
CA ASP A 174 18.78 -19.96 1.54
C ASP A 174 18.52 -21.11 2.52
N ALA A 175 17.89 -22.18 2.05
CA ALA A 175 17.63 -23.35 2.88
C ALA A 175 18.90 -24.10 3.29
N ILE A 176 19.97 -24.03 2.49
CA ILE A 176 21.28 -24.64 2.78
C ILE A 176 22.09 -23.73 3.70
N LEU A 177 22.09 -22.42 3.44
CA LEU A 177 22.92 -21.45 4.13
C LEU A 177 22.36 -21.04 5.50
N ASP A 178 21.04 -21.07 5.68
CA ASP A 178 20.39 -20.70 6.94
C ASP A 178 19.23 -21.66 7.29
N PRO A 179 19.54 -22.91 7.71
CA PRO A 179 18.53 -23.92 8.02
C PRO A 179 17.62 -23.53 9.19
N PHE A 180 18.08 -22.66 10.11
CA PHE A 180 17.30 -22.20 11.27
C PHE A 180 16.18 -21.19 10.92
N ASN A 181 16.30 -20.49 9.81
CA ASN A 181 15.25 -19.58 9.36
C ASN A 181 14.02 -20.30 8.77
N ARG A 182 14.13 -21.57 8.40
CA ARG A 182 13.01 -22.44 7.97
C ARG A 182 12.00 -22.67 9.09
N VAL A 183 12.47 -22.83 10.32
CA VAL A 183 11.59 -23.14 11.48
C VAL A 183 10.72 -21.97 11.87
N ARG A 184 11.13 -20.72 11.58
CA ARG A 184 10.36 -19.50 11.87
C ARG A 184 9.27 -19.18 10.84
N GLY A 185 9.28 -19.85 9.71
CA GLY A 185 8.34 -19.62 8.57
C GLY A 185 7.29 -20.71 8.37
N LEU A 186 7.26 -21.76 9.20
CA LEU A 186 6.22 -22.77 9.09
C LEU A 186 4.87 -22.19 9.50
N PRO A 187 3.80 -22.37 8.70
CA PRO A 187 2.46 -22.04 9.14
C PRO A 187 2.14 -22.84 10.39
N ILE A 188 1.72 -22.16 11.45
CA ILE A 188 1.18 -22.85 12.62
C ILE A 188 -0.13 -23.47 12.18
N VAL A 189 -0.09 -24.79 11.90
CA VAL A 189 -1.31 -25.55 11.65
C VAL A 189 -2.11 -25.51 12.96
N ARG A 190 -3.21 -24.77 12.97
CA ARG A 190 -4.20 -24.85 14.05
C ARG A 190 -4.95 -26.18 13.89
N VAL A 191 -4.76 -27.06 14.88
CA VAL A 191 -5.64 -28.19 15.15
C VAL A 191 -6.98 -27.67 15.68
#